data_5282fa56144603e2781eec1dacf6eeba
#
_entry.id   5282fa56144603e2781eec1dacf6eeba
#
_cell.length_a   1.000
_cell.length_b   1.000
_cell.length_c   1.000
_cell.angle_alpha   90.00
_cell.angle_beta   90.00
_cell.angle_gamma   90.00
#
_symmetry.space_group_name_H-M   'P 1'
#
loop_
_entity.id
_entity.type
_entity.pdbx_description
1 polymer ?
#
loop_
_entity_poly.entity_id
_entity_poly.type
_entity_poly.pdbx_seq_one_letter_code
_entity_poly.pdbx_strand_id
1 'polypeptide(L)'
;VMAGILAAAIYTFWLGYQSSRLRKEEDPAKRKELAKGKFGARHFALSSQILVLMTTMTFIGMANTFTRTGKLFPGPHLYAGLGLVAWLTAMASLVPSMQQGNNKVQAKDAHFALAVGALGLFGWQLNSGLAIVKKLLGI
;
A
#
# COMPACT_ATOMS: atom_id res chain seq x y z
N VAL A 1 6.93 6.10 12.14
CA VAL A 1 5.88 6.26 11.11
C VAL A 1 5.92 5.10 10.12
N MET A 2 7.03 4.82 9.39
CA MET A 2 7.10 3.76 8.35
C MET A 2 6.76 2.35 8.85
N ALA A 3 7.24 1.94 10.03
CA ALA A 3 6.89 0.63 10.60
C ALA A 3 5.38 0.47 10.83
N GLY A 4 4.72 1.54 11.30
CA GLY A 4 3.27 1.56 11.46
C GLY A 4 2.52 1.48 10.12
N ILE A 5 3.02 2.17 9.09
CA ILE A 5 2.44 2.09 7.74
C ILE A 5 2.62 0.69 7.15
N LEU A 6 3.78 0.05 7.33
CA LEU A 6 4.00 -1.32 6.89
C LEU A 6 3.05 -2.30 7.61
N ALA A 7 2.88 -2.17 8.92
CA ALA A 7 1.92 -2.99 9.67
C ALA A 7 0.47 -2.79 9.15
N ALA A 8 0.08 -1.54 8.90
CA ALA A 8 -1.22 -1.22 8.29
C ALA A 8 -1.36 -1.80 6.87
N ALA A 9 -0.29 -1.78 6.06
CA ALA A 9 -0.28 -2.37 4.72
C ALA A 9 -0.45 -3.89 4.77
N ILE A 10 0.22 -4.59 5.69
CA ILE A 10 0.06 -6.03 5.90
C ILE A 10 -1.39 -6.34 6.32
N TYR A 11 -1.94 -5.57 7.24
CA TYR A 11 -3.34 -5.74 7.65
C TYR A 11 -4.32 -5.46 6.51
N THR A 12 -4.07 -4.44 5.71
CA THR A 12 -4.87 -4.12 4.52
C THR A 12 -4.82 -5.25 3.49
N PHE A 13 -3.65 -5.86 3.29
CA PHE A 13 -3.49 -7.05 2.44
C PHE A 13 -4.35 -8.20 2.96
N TRP A 14 -4.33 -8.48 4.26
CA TRP A 14 -5.17 -9.49 4.88
C TRP A 14 -6.67 -9.19 4.68
N LEU A 15 -7.12 -7.94 4.85
CA LEU A 15 -8.51 -7.53 4.59
C LEU A 15 -8.92 -7.80 3.13
N GLY A 16 -8.05 -7.50 2.18
CA GLY A 16 -8.26 -7.79 0.76
C GLY A 16 -8.38 -9.29 0.48
N TYR A 17 -7.52 -10.09 1.11
CA TYR A 17 -7.58 -11.55 1.04
C TYR A 17 -8.91 -12.10 1.59
N GLN A 18 -9.35 -11.65 2.76
CA GLN A 18 -10.64 -12.05 3.34
C GLN A 18 -11.82 -11.62 2.46
N SER A 19 -11.77 -10.43 1.86
CA SER A 19 -12.77 -10.00 0.88
C SER A 19 -12.82 -10.91 -0.36
N SER A 20 -11.65 -11.40 -0.81
CA SER A 20 -11.58 -12.38 -1.89
C SER A 20 -12.17 -13.73 -1.49
N ARG A 21 -11.88 -14.22 -0.28
CA ARG A 21 -12.47 -15.46 0.26
C ARG A 21 -13.98 -15.37 0.31
N LEU A 22 -14.54 -14.28 0.82
CA LEU A 22 -15.99 -14.05 0.88
C LEU A 22 -16.67 -14.20 -0.48
N ARG A 23 -16.01 -13.68 -1.53
CA ARG A 23 -16.56 -13.78 -2.90
C ARG A 23 -16.54 -15.20 -3.48
N LYS A 24 -15.62 -16.05 -2.99
CA LYS A 24 -15.43 -17.42 -3.47
C LYS A 24 -16.14 -18.47 -2.58
N GLU A 25 -16.68 -18.05 -1.42
CA GLU A 25 -17.34 -18.97 -0.49
C GLU A 25 -18.68 -19.42 -1.06
N GLU A 26 -18.87 -20.73 -1.19
CA GLU A 26 -20.06 -21.36 -1.73
C GLU A 26 -21.07 -21.73 -0.64
N ASP A 27 -20.61 -22.00 0.58
CA ASP A 27 -21.46 -22.31 1.73
C ASP A 27 -22.20 -21.06 2.22
N PRO A 28 -23.54 -20.99 2.12
CA PRO A 28 -24.30 -19.81 2.50
C PRO A 28 -24.12 -19.40 3.97
N ALA A 29 -23.96 -20.38 4.88
CA ALA A 29 -23.79 -20.10 6.30
C ALA A 29 -22.45 -19.44 6.57
N LYS A 30 -21.36 -19.96 6.00
CA LYS A 30 -20.02 -19.40 6.11
C LYS A 30 -19.93 -18.04 5.42
N ARG A 31 -20.54 -17.91 4.24
CA ARG A 31 -20.61 -16.63 3.50
C ARG A 31 -21.29 -15.55 4.32
N LYS A 32 -22.40 -15.86 5.00
CA LYS A 32 -23.12 -14.94 5.89
C LYS A 32 -22.24 -14.51 7.08
N GLU A 33 -21.51 -15.45 7.66
CA GLU A 33 -20.59 -15.16 8.76
C GLU A 33 -19.42 -14.26 8.33
N LEU A 34 -18.76 -14.57 7.19
CA LEU A 34 -17.70 -13.75 6.63
C LEU A 34 -18.18 -12.35 6.26
N ALA A 35 -19.42 -12.21 5.79
CA ALA A 35 -19.99 -10.91 5.41
C ALA A 35 -20.08 -9.92 6.58
N LYS A 36 -20.23 -10.42 7.81
CA LYS A 36 -20.26 -9.57 9.02
C LYS A 36 -18.97 -8.76 9.21
N GLY A 37 -17.84 -9.26 8.73
CA GLY A 37 -16.54 -8.61 8.86
C GLY A 37 -16.36 -7.36 8.00
N LYS A 38 -17.25 -7.11 7.02
CA LYS A 38 -17.18 -5.94 6.10
C LYS A 38 -15.81 -5.72 5.49
N PHE A 39 -15.10 -6.80 5.18
CA PHE A 39 -13.68 -6.77 4.78
C PHE A 39 -13.40 -5.87 3.58
N GLY A 40 -14.25 -5.87 2.56
CA GLY A 40 -14.09 -5.03 1.38
C GLY A 40 -14.16 -3.53 1.69
N ALA A 41 -15.12 -3.10 2.50
CA ALA A 41 -15.26 -1.70 2.92
C ALA A 41 -14.07 -1.25 3.79
N ARG A 42 -13.62 -2.09 4.72
CA ARG A 42 -12.47 -1.82 5.58
C ARG A 42 -11.16 -1.79 4.77
N HIS A 43 -11.01 -2.70 3.81
CA HIS A 43 -9.88 -2.70 2.87
C HIS A 43 -9.83 -1.40 2.08
N PHE A 44 -10.95 -0.98 1.48
CA PHE A 44 -11.02 0.26 0.72
C PHE A 44 -10.68 1.49 1.57
N ALA A 45 -11.26 1.62 2.76
CA ALA A 45 -11.02 2.75 3.64
C ALA A 45 -9.54 2.84 4.06
N LEU A 46 -8.95 1.72 4.49
CA LEU A 46 -7.58 1.71 4.98
C LEU A 46 -6.56 1.88 3.85
N SER A 47 -6.78 1.26 2.68
CA SER A 47 -5.89 1.44 1.52
C SER A 47 -5.91 2.87 0.99
N SER A 48 -7.07 3.54 0.99
CA SER A 48 -7.16 4.96 0.65
C SER A 48 -6.39 5.84 1.62
N GLN A 49 -6.48 5.57 2.92
CA GLN A 49 -5.71 6.28 3.94
C GLN A 49 -4.20 6.07 3.78
N ILE A 50 -3.77 4.83 3.49
CA ILE A 50 -2.35 4.53 3.23
C ILE A 50 -1.84 5.30 2.00
N LEU A 51 -2.61 5.34 0.91
CA LEU A 51 -2.23 6.08 -0.30
C LEU A 51 -2.07 7.58 0.00
N VAL A 52 -3.04 8.19 0.66
CA VAL A 52 -2.98 9.62 1.05
C VAL A 52 -1.79 9.87 1.97
N LEU A 53 -1.60 9.03 2.99
CA LEU A 53 -0.51 9.20 3.95
C LEU A 53 0.86 9.05 3.27
N MET A 54 1.06 8.03 2.42
CA MET A 54 2.30 7.83 1.69
C MET A 54 2.62 8.99 0.75
N THR A 55 1.63 9.47 0.01
CA THR A 55 1.78 10.64 -0.86
C THR A 55 2.20 11.87 -0.05
N THR A 56 1.47 12.18 1.00
CA THR A 56 1.73 13.33 1.86
C THR A 56 3.13 13.26 2.49
N MET A 57 3.49 12.11 3.07
CA MET A 57 4.80 11.93 3.73
C MET A 57 5.96 11.98 2.73
N THR A 58 5.76 11.50 1.50
CA THR A 58 6.78 11.60 0.44
C THR A 58 7.05 13.07 0.08
N PHE A 59 6.01 13.86 -0.14
CA PHE A 59 6.18 15.29 -0.45
C PHE A 59 6.72 16.10 0.74
N ILE A 60 6.27 15.83 1.97
CA ILE A 60 6.82 16.47 3.18
C ILE A 60 8.31 16.13 3.32
N GLY A 61 8.70 14.87 3.11
CA GLY A 61 10.09 14.44 3.16
C GLY A 61 10.96 15.15 2.11
N MET A 62 10.46 15.26 0.88
CA MET A 62 11.15 16.00 -0.19
C MET A 62 11.28 17.49 0.15
N ALA A 63 10.21 18.14 0.58
CA ALA A 63 10.22 19.55 0.97
C ALA A 63 11.19 19.80 2.15
N ASN A 64 11.16 18.98 3.18
CA ASN A 64 12.08 19.07 4.31
C ASN A 64 13.56 18.93 3.88
N THR A 65 13.84 17.98 2.98
CA THR A 65 15.21 17.81 2.46
C THR A 65 15.63 19.04 1.66
N PHE A 66 14.77 19.51 0.76
CA PHE A 66 15.08 20.67 -0.08
C PHE A 66 15.29 21.95 0.73
N THR A 67 14.42 22.23 1.70
CA THR A 67 14.54 23.45 2.54
C THR A 67 15.79 23.45 3.42
N ARG A 68 16.25 22.29 3.85
CA ARG A 68 17.46 22.16 4.69
C ARG A 68 18.77 22.14 3.92
N THR A 69 18.77 21.70 2.66
CA THR A 69 19.99 21.42 1.90
C THR A 69 20.07 22.13 0.55
N GLY A 70 18.97 22.77 0.12
CA GLY A 70 18.86 23.43 -1.18
C GLY A 70 18.77 22.45 -2.37
N LYS A 71 18.75 21.14 -2.13
CA LYS A 71 18.69 20.11 -3.18
C LYS A 71 18.02 18.84 -2.70
N LEU A 72 17.53 18.04 -3.63
CA LEU A 72 17.10 16.66 -3.36
C LEU A 72 18.29 15.73 -3.61
N PHE A 73 18.50 14.80 -2.68
CA PHE A 73 19.52 13.77 -2.83
C PHE A 73 18.88 12.52 -3.46
N PRO A 74 19.17 12.20 -4.72
CA PRO A 74 18.72 10.96 -5.32
C PRO A 74 19.37 9.79 -4.58
N GLY A 75 18.52 8.86 -4.10
CA GLY A 75 18.98 7.72 -3.33
C GLY A 75 17.87 6.69 -3.13
N PRO A 76 18.21 5.50 -2.60
CA PRO A 76 17.26 4.38 -2.48
C PRO A 76 15.95 4.76 -1.76
N HIS A 77 16.03 5.58 -0.72
CA HIS A 77 14.87 6.00 0.05
C HIS A 77 13.92 6.91 -0.74
N LEU A 78 14.46 7.87 -1.50
CA LEU A 78 13.66 8.75 -2.36
C LEU A 78 12.98 7.94 -3.49
N TYR A 79 13.75 7.08 -4.16
CA TYR A 79 13.19 6.24 -5.23
C TYR A 79 12.15 5.25 -4.73
N ALA A 80 12.37 4.64 -3.56
CA ALA A 80 11.38 3.75 -2.95
C ALA A 80 10.10 4.49 -2.56
N GLY A 81 10.20 5.72 -2.03
CA GLY A 81 9.04 6.55 -1.68
C GLY A 81 8.22 6.95 -2.91
N LEU A 82 8.87 7.50 -3.93
CA LEU A 82 8.21 7.85 -5.19
C LEU A 82 7.65 6.61 -5.91
N GLY A 83 8.41 5.51 -5.91
CA GLY A 83 7.98 4.25 -6.48
C GLY A 83 6.73 3.69 -5.79
N LEU A 84 6.66 3.76 -4.45
CA LEU A 84 5.48 3.37 -3.69
C LEU A 84 4.25 4.20 -4.05
N VAL A 85 4.38 5.52 -4.13
CA VAL A 85 3.25 6.40 -4.51
C VAL A 85 2.75 6.04 -5.90
N ALA A 86 3.63 5.90 -6.88
CA ALA A 86 3.28 5.51 -8.25
C ALA A 86 2.62 4.11 -8.29
N TRP A 87 3.18 3.16 -7.56
CA TRP A 87 2.69 1.78 -7.49
C TRP A 87 1.29 1.69 -6.87
N LEU A 88 1.09 2.35 -5.73
CA LEU A 88 -0.22 2.39 -5.06
C LEU A 88 -1.26 3.12 -5.91
N THR A 89 -0.87 4.16 -6.64
CA THR A 89 -1.76 4.86 -7.58
C THR A 89 -2.17 3.92 -8.73
N ALA A 90 -1.24 3.17 -9.30
CA ALA A 90 -1.53 2.17 -10.32
C ALA A 90 -2.50 1.08 -9.80
N MET A 91 -2.30 0.61 -8.55
CA MET A 91 -3.25 -0.32 -7.91
C MET A 91 -4.65 0.28 -7.75
N ALA A 92 -4.73 1.55 -7.32
CA ALA A 92 -6.01 2.25 -7.16
C ALA A 92 -6.73 2.42 -8.50
N SER A 93 -6.01 2.65 -9.60
CA SER A 93 -6.58 2.80 -10.94
C SER A 93 -7.24 1.54 -11.49
N LEU A 94 -6.92 0.36 -10.94
CA LEU A 94 -7.57 -0.91 -11.32
C LEU A 94 -8.94 -1.10 -10.68
N VAL A 95 -9.28 -0.35 -9.63
CA VAL A 95 -10.52 -0.54 -8.86
C VAL A 95 -11.78 -0.46 -9.72
N PRO A 96 -11.97 0.53 -10.61
CA PRO A 96 -13.14 0.57 -11.48
C PRO A 96 -13.26 -0.68 -12.36
N SER A 97 -12.14 -1.14 -12.95
CA SER A 97 -12.12 -2.35 -13.79
C SER A 97 -12.39 -3.63 -13.00
N MET A 98 -12.08 -3.66 -11.70
CA MET A 98 -12.41 -4.78 -10.81
C MET A 98 -13.90 -4.86 -10.47
N GLN A 99 -14.62 -3.75 -10.55
CA GLN A 99 -16.03 -3.66 -10.23
C GLN A 99 -16.92 -3.83 -11.46
N GLN A 100 -16.49 -3.30 -12.59
CA GLN A 100 -17.26 -3.24 -13.85
C GLN A 100 -16.39 -3.69 -15.03
N GLY A 101 -17.05 -4.23 -16.06
CA GLY A 101 -16.38 -4.60 -17.32
C GLY A 101 -16.09 -6.08 -17.50
N ASN A 102 -15.61 -6.43 -18.70
CA ASN A 102 -15.36 -7.81 -19.12
C ASN A 102 -14.05 -8.38 -18.54
N ASN A 103 -13.14 -7.50 -18.06
CA ASN A 103 -11.81 -7.88 -17.60
C ASN A 103 -11.68 -7.92 -16.07
N LYS A 104 -12.80 -8.14 -15.34
CA LYS A 104 -12.82 -8.15 -13.86
C LYS A 104 -11.83 -9.12 -13.23
N VAL A 105 -11.68 -10.30 -13.79
CA VAL A 105 -10.78 -11.34 -13.26
C VAL A 105 -9.33 -10.89 -13.40
N GLN A 106 -8.94 -10.48 -14.61
CA GLN A 106 -7.58 -10.00 -14.88
C GLN A 106 -7.22 -8.77 -14.04
N ALA A 107 -8.15 -7.82 -13.88
CA ALA A 107 -7.93 -6.65 -13.03
C ALA A 107 -7.73 -7.03 -11.56
N LYS A 108 -8.46 -8.03 -11.03
CA LYS A 108 -8.28 -8.55 -9.66
C LYS A 108 -6.96 -9.27 -9.49
N ASP A 109 -6.56 -10.08 -10.46
CA ASP A 109 -5.29 -10.80 -10.44
C ASP A 109 -4.10 -9.83 -10.52
N ALA A 110 -4.20 -8.82 -11.38
CA ALA A 110 -3.21 -7.75 -11.47
C ALA A 110 -3.11 -6.95 -10.16
N HIS A 111 -4.25 -6.57 -9.57
CA HIS A 111 -4.28 -5.88 -8.29
C HIS A 111 -3.64 -6.72 -7.17
N PHE A 112 -3.91 -8.02 -7.13
CA PHE A 112 -3.30 -8.93 -6.15
C PHE A 112 -1.78 -9.03 -6.35
N ALA A 113 -1.31 -9.22 -7.58
CA ALA A 113 0.12 -9.28 -7.89
C ALA A 113 0.84 -7.97 -7.50
N LEU A 114 0.24 -6.82 -7.81
CA LEU A 114 0.75 -5.52 -7.39
C LEU A 114 0.74 -5.35 -5.86
N ALA A 115 -0.25 -5.92 -5.15
CA ALA A 115 -0.30 -5.86 -3.69
C ALA A 115 0.88 -6.61 -3.05
N VAL A 116 1.28 -7.76 -3.60
CA VAL A 116 2.48 -8.48 -3.15
C VAL A 116 3.74 -7.64 -3.40
N GLY A 117 3.87 -7.04 -4.59
CA GLY A 117 4.98 -6.15 -4.92
C GLY A 117 5.05 -4.91 -4.00
N ALA A 118 3.88 -4.34 -3.64
CA ALA A 118 3.79 -3.22 -2.72
C ALA A 118 4.37 -3.54 -1.34
N LEU A 119 4.12 -4.72 -0.80
CA LEU A 119 4.72 -5.15 0.49
C LEU A 119 6.24 -5.18 0.43
N GLY A 120 6.82 -5.64 -0.68
CA GLY A 120 8.27 -5.59 -0.93
C GLY A 120 8.81 -4.15 -0.95
N LEU A 121 8.11 -3.24 -1.64
CA LEU A 121 8.47 -1.82 -1.70
C LEU A 121 8.36 -1.14 -0.33
N PHE A 122 7.34 -1.45 0.47
CA PHE A 122 7.23 -0.97 1.86
C PHE A 122 8.40 -1.44 2.72
N GLY A 123 8.80 -2.71 2.58
CA GLY A 123 9.99 -3.26 3.25
C GLY A 123 11.27 -2.53 2.84
N TRP A 124 11.46 -2.27 1.55
CA TRP A 124 12.59 -1.49 1.04
C TRP A 124 12.58 -0.05 1.58
N GLN A 125 11.43 0.62 1.56
CA GLN A 125 11.27 1.97 2.11
C GLN A 125 11.63 2.03 3.61
N LEU A 126 11.18 1.04 4.39
CA LEU A 126 11.52 0.95 5.80
C LEU A 126 13.04 0.75 6.00
N ASN A 127 13.63 -0.21 5.30
CA ASN A 127 15.07 -0.52 5.42
C ASN A 127 15.95 0.67 5.01
N SER A 128 15.66 1.31 3.89
CA SER A 128 16.40 2.49 3.42
C SER A 128 16.24 3.69 4.37
N GLY A 129 15.06 3.87 4.96
CA GLY A 129 14.82 4.88 5.99
C GLY A 129 15.59 4.62 7.27
N LEU A 130 15.66 3.37 7.74
CA LEU A 130 16.46 2.97 8.90
C LEU A 130 17.95 3.22 8.67
N ALA A 131 18.46 2.97 7.46
CA ALA A 131 19.85 3.26 7.10
C ALA A 131 20.17 4.76 7.23
N ILE A 132 19.24 5.64 6.83
CA ILE A 132 19.38 7.09 7.01
C ILE A 132 19.42 7.44 8.51
N VAL A 133 18.49 6.90 9.32
CA VAL A 133 18.44 7.16 10.76
C VAL A 133 19.74 6.70 11.45
N LYS A 134 20.23 5.51 11.14
CA LYS A 134 21.51 5.01 11.68
C LYS A 134 22.67 5.96 11.35
N LYS A 135 22.75 6.39 10.09
CA LYS A 135 23.78 7.35 9.65
C LYS A 135 23.71 8.67 10.42
N LEU A 136 22.50 9.19 10.69
CA LEU A 136 22.29 10.44 11.43
C LEU A 136 22.64 10.30 12.93
N LEU A 137 22.43 9.11 13.49
CA LEU A 137 22.75 8.81 14.90
C LEU A 137 24.19 8.35 15.12
N GLY A 138 24.96 8.13 14.05
CA GLY A 138 26.35 7.67 14.15
C GLY A 138 26.52 6.21 14.59
N ILE A 139 25.49 5.36 14.35
CA ILE A 139 25.48 3.93 14.73
C ILE A 139 25.32 3.01 13.51
#